data_d17f26b71fd665d0ddbccbcb00aeab9c
#
_entry.id   d17f26b71fd665d0ddbccbcb00aeab9c
#
_cell.length_a   1.000
_cell.length_b   1.000
_cell.length_c   1.000
_cell.angle_alpha   90.00
_cell.angle_beta   90.00
_cell.angle_gamma   90.00
#
_symmetry.space_group_name_H-M   'P 1'
#
loop_
_entity.id
_entity.type
_entity.pdbx_description
1 polymer ?
#
loop_
_entity_poly.entity_id
_entity_poly.type
_entity_poly.pdbx_seq_one_letter_code
_entity_poly.pdbx_strand_id
1 'polypeptide(L)'
;MKNPIETLGYKILTSHQDGETGEPGRPKLSRRGFMVLSAALGSSCSMASSEKPGATAGVDPSSAPARTAPNRGYRTPKVQGPVPRNPDMNLPSSGGGSGITFSRVAVGQPYVAMTFDDGPHPKNTPRLLDMLRERNIKATFYVIGRNVDLYPNVLRRTVSEGHEIGNHTYTHPILSKLGDSAVREELTKCRDAVARAAGVQPRTMRPPYGALLQRQREWIHAELRYPTIMWSVDPLDWKRPGASVVTSRIVGGTTPGAIILAHDLHSSTVDAMPATLDGLLRKGYKFVTVSQLLAMAAQPAPGPIAAGQ
;
A
#
# COMPACT_ATOMS: atom_id res chain seq x y z
N MET A 1 -34.73 -7.53 6.79
CA MET A 1 -33.93 -7.68 5.55
C MET A 1 -32.48 -7.64 5.98
N LYS A 2 -31.76 -8.75 5.86
CA LYS A 2 -30.37 -8.89 6.33
C LYS A 2 -29.42 -8.21 5.36
N ASN A 3 -28.48 -7.44 5.90
CA ASN A 3 -27.52 -6.62 5.17
C ASN A 3 -26.49 -7.53 4.44
N PRO A 4 -26.24 -7.39 3.12
CA PRO A 4 -25.36 -8.28 2.34
C PRO A 4 -23.87 -8.19 2.66
N ILE A 5 -23.46 -7.34 3.62
CA ILE A 5 -22.05 -7.19 4.03
C ILE A 5 -21.63 -8.24 5.08
N GLU A 6 -22.58 -8.93 5.72
CA GLU A 6 -22.26 -9.95 6.72
C GLU A 6 -21.81 -11.31 6.13
N THR A 7 -21.85 -11.48 4.81
CA THR A 7 -21.57 -12.79 4.18
C THR A 7 -20.14 -12.93 3.64
N LEU A 8 -19.28 -11.92 3.79
CA LEU A 8 -17.85 -12.04 3.53
C LEU A 8 -17.06 -12.20 4.84
N GLY A 9 -17.52 -13.22 5.60
CA GLY A 9 -16.78 -13.68 6.77
C GLY A 9 -15.45 -14.28 6.34
N TYR A 10 -14.36 -13.65 6.71
CA TYR A 10 -13.05 -14.29 6.78
C TYR A 10 -13.16 -15.47 7.76
N LYS A 11 -13.25 -16.69 7.24
CA LYS A 11 -13.01 -17.90 8.03
C LYS A 11 -11.55 -17.90 8.45
N ILE A 12 -11.29 -17.43 9.66
CA ILE A 12 -10.07 -17.77 10.40
C ILE A 12 -10.23 -19.24 10.77
N LEU A 13 -9.45 -20.11 10.15
CA LEU A 13 -9.27 -21.49 10.59
C LEU A 13 -8.52 -21.46 11.92
N THR A 14 -9.27 -21.42 13.00
CA THR A 14 -8.79 -21.89 14.31
C THR A 14 -9.10 -23.37 14.39
N SER A 15 -8.09 -24.20 14.25
CA SER A 15 -8.16 -25.60 14.64
C SER A 15 -8.25 -25.66 16.18
N HIS A 16 -9.46 -25.85 16.71
CA HIS A 16 -9.64 -26.39 18.05
C HIS A 16 -9.66 -27.90 17.90
N GLN A 17 -8.67 -28.54 18.48
CA GLN A 17 -8.73 -29.96 18.84
C GLN A 17 -9.43 -30.04 20.17
N ASP A 18 -10.65 -30.57 20.16
CA ASP A 18 -11.30 -31.07 21.35
C ASP A 18 -10.83 -32.50 21.59
N GLY A 19 -10.42 -32.74 22.86
CA GLY A 19 -9.85 -33.99 23.28
C GLY A 19 -10.86 -35.11 23.40
N GLU A 20 -10.43 -36.31 23.11
CA GLU A 20 -10.96 -37.53 23.69
C GLU A 20 -9.82 -38.43 24.18
N THR A 21 -10.02 -38.91 25.41
CA THR A 21 -9.17 -39.75 26.21
C THR A 21 -9.08 -41.18 25.67
N GLY A 22 -7.90 -41.78 25.65
CA GLY A 22 -7.71 -43.20 25.43
C GLY A 22 -6.26 -43.62 25.21
N GLU A 23 -5.51 -43.96 26.29
CA GLU A 23 -4.32 -44.80 26.22
C GLU A 23 -4.75 -46.30 26.20
N PRO A 24 -3.90 -47.31 25.83
CA PRO A 24 -2.45 -47.32 25.66
C PRO A 24 -1.94 -48.16 24.45
N GLY A 25 -0.69 -47.99 24.09
CA GLY A 25 -0.04 -48.96 23.21
C GLY A 25 1.28 -48.52 22.60
N ARG A 26 2.42 -48.70 23.31
CA ARG A 26 3.75 -48.64 22.70
C ARG A 26 4.00 -49.84 21.77
N PRO A 27 4.70 -49.69 20.69
CA PRO A 27 5.88 -50.54 20.37
C PRO A 27 7.12 -49.77 19.94
N LYS A 28 8.16 -49.98 20.65
CA LYS A 28 9.49 -50.50 20.31
C LYS A 28 10.22 -49.93 19.08
N LEU A 29 11.37 -49.31 19.40
CA LEU A 29 12.49 -48.99 18.53
C LEU A 29 12.95 -50.17 17.66
N SER A 30 13.34 -49.84 16.42
CA SER A 30 14.32 -50.63 15.67
C SER A 30 15.38 -49.71 15.11
N ARG A 31 16.61 -49.88 15.63
CA ARG A 31 17.86 -49.35 15.10
C ARG A 31 18.32 -50.25 13.98
N ARG A 32 18.65 -49.68 12.84
CA ARG A 32 19.65 -50.14 11.83
C ARG A 32 19.84 -48.92 10.96
N GLY A 33 20.99 -48.27 10.82
CA GLY A 33 22.37 -48.70 10.79
C GLY A 33 22.80 -48.88 9.38
N PHE A 34 23.36 -47.83 8.71
CA PHE A 34 24.23 -47.94 7.55
C PHE A 34 25.02 -46.65 7.41
N MET A 35 26.20 -46.68 7.85
CA MET A 35 27.52 -46.87 7.20
C MET A 35 27.95 -45.73 6.27
N VAL A 36 28.94 -45.04 6.79
CA VAL A 36 29.94 -44.17 6.20
C VAL A 36 30.67 -44.89 5.06
N LEU A 37 30.91 -44.21 3.97
CA LEU A 37 31.98 -44.55 3.07
C LEU A 37 32.78 -43.30 2.73
N SER A 38 33.92 -43.17 3.38
CA SER A 38 35.01 -42.27 3.02
C SER A 38 35.83 -42.95 1.90
N ALA A 39 36.19 -42.21 0.89
CA ALA A 39 37.30 -42.56 0.03
C ALA A 39 38.15 -41.33 -0.24
N ALA A 40 39.30 -41.33 0.42
CA ALA A 40 40.43 -40.47 0.10
C ALA A 40 41.39 -41.26 -0.79
N LEU A 41 42.01 -40.61 -1.74
CA LEU A 41 43.27 -40.88 -2.42
C LEU A 41 43.54 -39.66 -3.30
N GLY A 42 44.60 -38.93 -3.28
CA GLY A 42 45.98 -39.22 -2.92
C GLY A 42 46.86 -38.60 -4.00
N SER A 43 47.69 -37.63 -3.59
CA SER A 43 49.02 -37.26 -4.08
C SER A 43 49.37 -37.27 -5.57
N SER A 44 49.89 -36.16 -6.07
CA SER A 44 51.34 -36.13 -6.31
C SER A 44 51.88 -34.73 -6.68
N CYS A 45 52.96 -34.38 -6.09
CA CYS A 45 53.93 -33.32 -6.33
C CYS A 45 54.51 -33.34 -7.75
N SER A 46 54.83 -32.18 -8.28
CA SER A 46 56.13 -32.00 -8.94
C SER A 46 56.56 -30.54 -8.91
N MET A 47 57.79 -30.35 -8.45
CA MET A 47 58.56 -29.12 -8.39
C MET A 47 59.21 -28.76 -9.71
N ALA A 48 59.54 -27.51 -9.85
CA ALA A 48 60.77 -26.83 -10.32
C ALA A 48 60.40 -25.70 -11.31
N SER A 49 60.93 -24.56 -11.35
CA SER A 49 62.12 -23.86 -10.92
C SER A 49 62.04 -22.44 -11.45
N SER A 50 62.42 -21.49 -10.61
CA SER A 50 63.19 -20.26 -10.83
C SER A 50 63.19 -19.59 -12.20
N GLU A 51 62.81 -18.31 -12.20
CA GLU A 51 63.66 -17.20 -12.65
C GLU A 51 63.07 -15.84 -12.31
N LYS A 52 63.84 -14.95 -11.69
CA LYS A 52 63.70 -13.50 -11.59
C LYS A 52 64.93 -12.96 -12.32
N PRO A 53 65.04 -11.64 -12.62
CA PRO A 53 64.18 -10.46 -12.42
C PRO A 53 64.14 -9.56 -13.68
N GLY A 54 63.23 -8.56 -13.66
CA GLY A 54 63.36 -7.47 -14.63
C GLY A 54 62.22 -6.45 -14.59
N ALA A 55 62.62 -5.28 -14.09
CA ALA A 55 62.09 -3.94 -14.43
C ALA A 55 60.73 -3.48 -13.90
N THR A 56 60.84 -2.59 -12.92
CA THR A 56 59.96 -1.56 -12.48
C THR A 56 59.29 -0.78 -13.61
N ALA A 57 57.96 -0.79 -13.64
CA ALA A 57 57.18 0.30 -14.24
C ALA A 57 56.19 0.80 -13.19
N GLY A 58 56.37 2.07 -12.82
CA GLY A 58 55.56 2.73 -11.80
C GLY A 58 54.09 2.80 -12.20
N VAL A 59 53.24 2.32 -11.32
CA VAL A 59 51.79 2.53 -11.41
C VAL A 59 51.47 3.84 -10.69
N ASP A 60 51.07 4.84 -11.48
CA ASP A 60 50.59 6.12 -11.01
C ASP A 60 49.34 5.93 -10.11
N PRO A 61 49.31 6.40 -8.86
CA PRO A 61 48.15 6.25 -7.96
C PRO A 61 47.02 7.26 -8.22
N SER A 62 46.89 7.76 -9.47
CA SER A 62 45.93 8.81 -9.85
C SER A 62 44.68 8.33 -10.60
N SER A 63 44.31 7.04 -10.58
CA SER A 63 43.03 6.60 -11.14
C SER A 63 42.06 6.11 -10.04
N ALA A 64 41.67 7.02 -9.17
CA ALA A 64 40.47 6.82 -8.37
C ALA A 64 39.24 6.91 -9.27
N PRO A 65 38.25 6.00 -9.15
CA PRO A 65 37.04 6.10 -9.96
C PRO A 65 36.31 7.40 -9.65
N ALA A 66 35.88 8.09 -10.71
CA ALA A 66 35.19 9.35 -10.67
C ALA A 66 34.10 9.36 -9.59
N ARG A 67 34.21 10.25 -8.64
CA ARG A 67 33.14 10.57 -7.70
C ARG A 67 31.89 10.92 -8.51
N THR A 68 30.88 10.13 -8.43
CA THR A 68 29.55 10.46 -8.90
C THR A 68 29.18 11.84 -8.37
N ALA A 69 28.84 12.74 -9.29
CA ALA A 69 28.45 14.11 -8.97
C ALA A 69 27.37 14.10 -7.88
N PRO A 70 27.42 15.05 -6.92
CA PRO A 70 26.39 15.12 -5.91
C PRO A 70 25.06 15.38 -6.60
N ASN A 71 24.11 14.50 -6.34
CA ASN A 71 22.70 14.62 -6.69
C ASN A 71 22.29 16.07 -6.38
N ARG A 72 21.94 16.85 -7.41
CA ARG A 72 21.46 18.23 -7.23
C ARG A 72 20.25 18.14 -6.31
N GLY A 73 20.47 18.50 -5.04
CA GLY A 73 19.51 18.41 -3.99
C GLY A 73 18.19 19.05 -4.41
N TYR A 74 17.12 18.28 -4.34
CA TYR A 74 15.78 18.81 -4.27
C TYR A 74 15.76 19.83 -3.14
N ARG A 75 15.67 21.13 -3.49
CA ARG A 75 15.47 22.19 -2.49
C ARG A 75 14.15 21.89 -1.82
N THR A 76 14.20 21.44 -0.56
CA THR A 76 13.01 21.39 0.29
C THR A 76 12.37 22.76 0.30
N PRO A 77 11.09 22.91 -0.05
CA PRO A 77 10.36 24.13 0.24
C PRO A 77 10.47 24.37 1.75
N LYS A 78 10.97 25.53 2.17
CA LYS A 78 10.87 25.93 3.58
C LYS A 78 9.40 26.00 3.93
N VAL A 79 8.92 25.07 4.73
CA VAL A 79 7.59 25.14 5.33
C VAL A 79 7.64 26.31 6.30
N GLN A 80 7.21 27.49 5.84
CA GLN A 80 7.00 28.66 6.69
C GLN A 80 5.51 28.76 6.96
N GLY A 81 5.13 28.52 8.21
CA GLY A 81 3.79 28.75 8.71
C GLY A 81 3.17 27.54 9.37
N PRO A 82 2.15 27.74 10.23
CA PRO A 82 1.38 26.63 10.78
C PRO A 82 0.73 25.86 9.63
N VAL A 83 0.87 24.54 9.66
CA VAL A 83 0.24 23.63 8.68
C VAL A 83 -1.26 23.98 8.62
N PRO A 84 -1.80 24.34 7.44
CA PRO A 84 -3.20 24.73 7.35
C PRO A 84 -4.05 23.57 7.88
N ARG A 85 -4.89 23.83 8.88
CA ARG A 85 -5.94 22.90 9.28
C ARG A 85 -6.76 22.60 8.03
N ASN A 86 -7.07 21.33 7.85
CA ASN A 86 -7.89 20.85 6.74
C ASN A 86 -9.07 21.83 6.52
N PRO A 87 -9.15 22.57 5.41
CA PRO A 87 -10.29 23.43 5.18
C PRO A 87 -11.54 22.56 5.25
N ASP A 88 -12.58 23.04 5.90
CA ASP A 88 -13.84 22.36 6.13
C ASP A 88 -14.28 21.60 4.87
N MET A 89 -13.99 20.31 4.82
CA MET A 89 -14.63 19.44 3.86
C MET A 89 -16.02 19.17 4.42
N ASN A 90 -16.99 19.88 3.93
CA ASN A 90 -18.39 19.51 4.00
C ASN A 90 -18.55 18.22 3.19
N LEU A 91 -18.15 17.08 3.79
CA LEU A 91 -18.37 15.77 3.19
C LEU A 91 -19.85 15.46 3.35
N PRO A 92 -20.59 15.23 2.27
CA PRO A 92 -22.02 15.01 2.33
C PRO A 92 -22.32 13.74 3.12
N SER A 93 -23.19 13.89 4.08
CA SER A 93 -23.81 12.78 4.78
C SER A 93 -24.97 12.27 3.93
N SER A 94 -24.71 11.46 2.91
CA SER A 94 -25.80 10.69 2.30
C SER A 94 -25.36 9.71 1.25
N GLY A 95 -25.82 8.51 1.43
CA GLY A 95 -25.77 7.40 0.49
C GLY A 95 -25.78 6.05 1.18
N GLY A 96 -26.89 5.65 1.82
CA GLY A 96 -27.19 4.23 2.13
C GLY A 96 -26.36 3.49 3.19
N GLY A 97 -25.58 4.19 3.99
CA GLY A 97 -24.85 3.76 5.20
C GLY A 97 -24.56 4.96 6.02
N SER A 98 -24.25 4.85 7.33
CA SER A 98 -23.82 6.03 8.09
C SER A 98 -22.73 6.75 7.28
N GLY A 99 -22.95 8.02 6.90
CA GLY A 99 -22.14 8.77 5.91
C GLY A 99 -20.66 9.00 6.26
N ILE A 100 -20.08 8.09 7.05
CA ILE A 100 -18.71 8.08 7.57
C ILE A 100 -17.87 6.91 7.04
N THR A 101 -18.47 5.94 6.31
CA THR A 101 -17.76 4.78 5.76
C THR A 101 -18.14 4.56 4.30
N PHE A 102 -17.13 4.46 3.44
CA PHE A 102 -17.30 4.38 1.99
C PHE A 102 -16.49 3.22 1.40
N SER A 103 -17.15 2.32 0.70
CA SER A 103 -16.49 1.28 -0.12
C SER A 103 -16.56 1.61 -1.62
N ARG A 104 -17.52 2.42 -1.99
CA ARG A 104 -17.74 3.01 -3.31
C ARG A 104 -18.56 4.28 -3.18
N VAL A 105 -18.64 5.05 -4.25
CA VAL A 105 -19.42 6.29 -4.29
C VAL A 105 -20.40 6.21 -5.46
N ALA A 106 -21.64 6.62 -5.26
CA ALA A 106 -22.60 6.74 -6.35
C ALA A 106 -22.24 7.97 -7.19
N VAL A 107 -21.87 7.75 -8.46
CA VAL A 107 -21.53 8.80 -9.41
C VAL A 107 -22.19 8.52 -10.76
N GLY A 108 -22.63 9.59 -11.44
CA GLY A 108 -23.28 9.48 -12.76
C GLY A 108 -22.30 9.35 -13.95
N GLN A 109 -21.00 9.44 -13.68
CA GLN A 109 -19.93 9.40 -14.68
C GLN A 109 -18.92 8.28 -14.34
N PRO A 110 -18.11 7.78 -15.28
CA PRO A 110 -17.19 6.66 -15.06
C PRO A 110 -15.93 7.06 -14.29
N TYR A 111 -16.09 7.74 -13.15
CA TYR A 111 -15.01 8.05 -12.23
C TYR A 111 -14.70 6.88 -11.31
N VAL A 112 -13.41 6.67 -11.01
CA VAL A 112 -12.91 5.65 -10.08
C VAL A 112 -11.74 6.20 -9.27
N ALA A 113 -11.54 5.67 -8.05
CA ALA A 113 -10.37 5.96 -7.26
C ALA A 113 -9.46 4.73 -7.21
N MET A 114 -8.25 4.85 -7.79
CA MET A 114 -7.19 3.86 -7.58
C MET A 114 -6.48 4.17 -6.28
N THR A 115 -6.34 3.17 -5.41
CA THR A 115 -5.72 3.35 -4.09
C THR A 115 -4.63 2.31 -3.84
N PHE A 116 -3.57 2.73 -3.11
CA PHE A 116 -2.43 1.89 -2.78
C PHE A 116 -2.16 1.95 -1.28
N ASP A 117 -2.13 0.78 -0.64
CA ASP A 117 -1.92 0.63 0.79
C ASP A 117 -0.46 0.22 1.10
N ASP A 118 -0.06 0.40 2.37
CA ASP A 118 1.17 -0.08 3.00
C ASP A 118 2.46 0.68 2.67
N GLY A 119 2.44 1.57 1.69
CA GLY A 119 3.60 2.38 1.33
C GLY A 119 4.00 3.43 2.40
N PRO A 120 4.98 4.27 2.10
CA PRO A 120 5.83 4.22 0.91
C PRO A 120 6.87 3.08 0.95
N HIS A 121 7.15 2.49 -0.22
CA HIS A 121 8.21 1.51 -0.42
C HIS A 121 9.37 2.11 -1.25
N PRO A 122 10.66 1.93 -0.87
CA PRO A 122 11.78 2.68 -1.46
C PRO A 122 12.01 2.41 -2.95
N LYS A 123 11.60 1.23 -3.46
CA LYS A 123 11.79 0.85 -4.87
C LYS A 123 10.48 0.83 -5.66
N ASN A 124 9.42 0.30 -5.09
CA ASN A 124 8.18 0.04 -5.80
C ASN A 124 7.33 1.31 -5.95
N THR A 125 7.18 2.11 -4.88
CA THR A 125 6.40 3.36 -4.95
C THR A 125 6.95 4.33 -6.01
N PRO A 126 8.28 4.58 -6.13
CA PRO A 126 8.82 5.41 -7.20
C PRO A 126 8.50 4.89 -8.61
N ARG A 127 8.59 3.57 -8.84
CA ARG A 127 8.22 2.96 -10.13
C ARG A 127 6.74 3.17 -10.45
N LEU A 128 5.88 2.99 -9.43
CA LEU A 128 4.46 3.22 -9.57
C LEU A 128 4.13 4.68 -9.90
N LEU A 129 4.79 5.64 -9.24
CA LEU A 129 4.63 7.06 -9.53
C LEU A 129 5.01 7.41 -10.97
N ASP A 130 6.09 6.80 -11.51
CA ASP A 130 6.45 6.98 -12.93
C ASP A 130 5.31 6.51 -13.86
N MET A 131 4.73 5.34 -13.61
CA MET A 131 3.63 4.78 -14.41
C MET A 131 2.35 5.63 -14.35
N LEU A 132 2.04 6.20 -13.17
CA LEU A 132 0.91 7.10 -12.97
C LEU A 132 1.13 8.44 -13.68
N ARG A 133 2.35 8.99 -13.59
CA ARG A 133 2.74 10.26 -14.24
C ARG A 133 2.63 10.14 -15.76
N GLU A 134 3.16 9.06 -16.36
CA GLU A 134 3.08 8.80 -17.80
C GLU A 134 1.64 8.82 -18.34
N ARG A 135 0.67 8.44 -17.50
CA ARG A 135 -0.75 8.39 -17.84
C ARG A 135 -1.55 9.58 -17.34
N ASN A 136 -0.90 10.55 -16.70
CA ASN A 136 -1.54 11.68 -16.03
C ASN A 136 -2.64 11.27 -15.04
N ILE A 137 -2.42 10.17 -14.32
CA ILE A 137 -3.34 9.62 -13.31
C ILE A 137 -2.95 10.12 -11.93
N LYS A 138 -3.97 10.54 -11.15
CA LYS A 138 -3.82 10.78 -9.72
C LYS A 138 -4.49 9.65 -8.94
N ALA A 139 -3.87 9.27 -7.83
CA ALA A 139 -4.27 8.16 -6.97
C ALA A 139 -4.24 8.59 -5.49
N THR A 140 -4.77 7.75 -4.61
CA THR A 140 -4.68 7.93 -3.15
C THR A 140 -3.78 6.85 -2.55
N PHE A 141 -2.81 7.26 -1.72
CA PHE A 141 -1.88 6.38 -1.04
C PHE A 141 -2.19 6.34 0.47
N TYR A 142 -2.62 5.18 0.98
CA TYR A 142 -2.82 4.95 2.40
C TYR A 142 -1.51 4.48 3.01
N VAL A 143 -0.80 5.40 3.66
CA VAL A 143 0.58 5.20 4.07
C VAL A 143 0.69 4.74 5.52
N ILE A 144 1.63 3.84 5.78
CA ILE A 144 2.03 3.43 7.13
C ILE A 144 3.05 4.43 7.68
N GLY A 145 2.76 5.03 8.83
CA GLY A 145 3.56 6.12 9.38
C GLY A 145 5.03 5.76 9.60
N ARG A 146 5.35 4.55 10.07
CA ARG A 146 6.74 4.08 10.20
C ARG A 146 7.48 4.02 8.87
N ASN A 147 6.78 3.69 7.77
CA ASN A 147 7.37 3.66 6.44
C ASN A 147 7.59 5.08 5.90
N VAL A 148 6.72 6.02 6.30
CA VAL A 148 6.92 7.46 6.03
C VAL A 148 8.20 7.96 6.69
N ASP A 149 8.42 7.64 7.96
CA ASP A 149 9.65 8.04 8.69
C ASP A 149 10.91 7.41 8.05
N LEU A 150 10.82 6.18 7.55
CA LEU A 150 11.93 5.51 6.85
C LEU A 150 12.20 6.07 5.45
N TYR A 151 11.16 6.49 4.72
CA TYR A 151 11.25 6.89 3.32
C TYR A 151 10.57 8.24 3.02
N PRO A 152 10.92 9.31 3.77
CA PRO A 152 10.24 10.61 3.68
C PRO A 152 10.38 11.26 2.29
N ASN A 153 11.48 10.97 1.56
CA ASN A 153 11.67 11.48 0.20
C ASN A 153 10.66 10.89 -0.80
N VAL A 154 10.30 9.63 -0.62
CA VAL A 154 9.30 8.97 -1.47
C VAL A 154 7.93 9.59 -1.23
N LEU A 155 7.57 9.84 0.05
CA LEU A 155 6.32 10.52 0.37
C LEU A 155 6.28 11.95 -0.20
N ARG A 156 7.38 12.73 -0.07
CA ARG A 156 7.46 14.08 -0.67
C ARG A 156 7.21 14.05 -2.16
N ARG A 157 7.79 13.07 -2.87
CA ARG A 157 7.58 12.88 -4.29
C ARG A 157 6.10 12.56 -4.57
N THR A 158 5.49 11.64 -3.82
CA THR A 158 4.07 11.28 -3.96
C THR A 158 3.18 12.52 -3.86
N VAL A 159 3.41 13.36 -2.84
CA VAL A 159 2.67 14.62 -2.65
C VAL A 159 2.94 15.64 -3.76
N SER A 160 4.21 15.83 -4.15
CA SER A 160 4.58 16.81 -5.17
C SER A 160 4.05 16.48 -6.57
N GLU A 161 3.79 15.19 -6.85
CA GLU A 161 3.14 14.73 -8.06
C GLU A 161 1.60 14.82 -8.00
N GLY A 162 1.03 15.35 -6.90
CA GLY A 162 -0.39 15.65 -6.75
C GLY A 162 -1.25 14.45 -6.37
N HIS A 163 -0.68 13.42 -5.80
CA HIS A 163 -1.42 12.30 -5.22
C HIS A 163 -1.95 12.64 -3.82
N GLU A 164 -3.06 12.03 -3.44
CA GLU A 164 -3.63 12.16 -2.10
C GLU A 164 -2.96 11.18 -1.12
N ILE A 165 -2.77 11.63 0.13
CA ILE A 165 -2.29 10.80 1.22
C ILE A 165 -3.44 10.50 2.17
N GLY A 166 -3.67 9.21 2.45
CA GLY A 166 -4.56 8.69 3.47
C GLY A 166 -3.77 8.09 4.64
N ASN A 167 -4.41 8.00 5.79
CA ASN A 167 -3.84 7.45 7.02
C ASN A 167 -4.08 5.92 7.06
N HIS A 168 -2.99 5.12 7.14
CA HIS A 168 -3.07 3.67 7.30
C HIS A 168 -2.44 3.20 8.61
N THR A 169 -2.58 4.01 9.68
CA THR A 169 -1.97 3.82 10.99
C THR A 169 -0.44 3.96 10.99
N TYR A 170 0.17 3.93 12.17
CA TYR A 170 1.62 4.06 12.27
C TYR A 170 2.35 2.73 12.13
N THR A 171 1.83 1.65 12.77
CA THR A 171 2.47 0.31 12.79
C THR A 171 1.69 -0.79 12.11
N HIS A 172 0.49 -0.49 11.55
CA HIS A 172 -0.38 -1.45 10.86
C HIS A 172 -0.99 -2.53 11.76
N PRO A 173 -1.54 -2.20 12.94
CA PRO A 173 -2.19 -3.18 13.81
C PRO A 173 -3.65 -3.46 13.41
N ILE A 174 -4.22 -4.54 13.92
CA ILE A 174 -5.67 -4.81 13.85
C ILE A 174 -6.39 -3.88 14.82
N LEU A 175 -6.92 -2.75 14.33
CA LEU A 175 -7.51 -1.71 15.17
C LEU A 175 -8.71 -2.18 16.01
N SER A 176 -9.52 -3.11 15.48
CA SER A 176 -10.67 -3.67 16.22
C SER A 176 -10.27 -4.47 17.47
N LYS A 177 -9.00 -4.83 17.62
CA LYS A 177 -8.45 -5.51 18.82
C LYS A 177 -7.82 -4.54 19.81
N LEU A 178 -7.77 -3.25 19.51
CA LEU A 178 -7.14 -2.22 20.35
C LEU A 178 -8.19 -1.38 21.10
N GLY A 179 -7.78 -0.90 22.27
CA GLY A 179 -8.51 0.15 22.98
C GLY A 179 -8.42 1.48 22.25
N ASP A 180 -9.39 2.38 22.49
CA ASP A 180 -9.50 3.65 21.77
C ASP A 180 -8.28 4.55 21.90
N SER A 181 -7.60 4.54 23.06
CA SER A 181 -6.37 5.30 23.27
C SER A 181 -5.25 4.83 22.32
N ALA A 182 -5.07 3.52 22.17
CA ALA A 182 -4.06 2.96 21.28
C ALA A 182 -4.41 3.22 19.80
N VAL A 183 -5.69 3.14 19.42
CA VAL A 183 -6.15 3.51 18.08
C VAL A 183 -5.87 4.98 17.79
N ARG A 184 -6.14 5.87 18.75
CA ARG A 184 -5.86 7.32 18.63
C ARG A 184 -4.36 7.57 18.42
N GLU A 185 -3.53 6.89 19.20
CA GLU A 185 -2.07 7.00 19.11
C GLU A 185 -1.57 6.57 17.72
N GLU A 186 -2.03 5.44 17.21
CA GLU A 186 -1.69 4.92 15.88
C GLU A 186 -2.02 5.93 14.76
N LEU A 187 -3.23 6.50 14.79
CA LEU A 187 -3.68 7.47 13.79
C LEU A 187 -2.94 8.80 13.91
N THR A 188 -2.71 9.27 15.15
CA THR A 188 -2.01 10.55 15.41
C THR A 188 -0.54 10.44 15.00
N LYS A 189 0.16 9.38 15.39
CA LYS A 189 1.56 9.16 15.00
C LYS A 189 1.75 9.11 13.49
N CYS A 190 0.85 8.43 12.76
CA CYS A 190 0.89 8.40 11.30
C CYS A 190 0.67 9.80 10.70
N ARG A 191 -0.35 10.53 11.16
CA ARG A 191 -0.61 11.92 10.75
C ARG A 191 0.62 12.79 10.93
N ASP A 192 1.24 12.72 12.10
CA ASP A 192 2.39 13.55 12.45
C ASP A 192 3.63 13.18 11.65
N ALA A 193 3.83 11.89 11.32
CA ALA A 193 4.88 11.44 10.40
C ALA A 193 4.69 12.03 9.00
N VAL A 194 3.47 12.00 8.46
CA VAL A 194 3.12 12.60 7.16
C VAL A 194 3.36 14.11 7.16
N ALA A 195 2.92 14.80 8.22
CA ALA A 195 3.11 16.24 8.36
C ALA A 195 4.59 16.62 8.42
N ARG A 196 5.40 15.89 9.20
CA ARG A 196 6.86 16.12 9.28
C ARG A 196 7.55 15.89 7.95
N ALA A 197 7.15 14.84 7.22
CA ALA A 197 7.81 14.46 5.98
C ALA A 197 7.48 15.37 4.80
N ALA A 198 6.22 15.79 4.64
CA ALA A 198 5.74 16.44 3.43
C ALA A 198 4.91 17.73 3.66
N GLY A 199 4.67 18.14 4.92
CA GLY A 199 3.92 19.37 5.23
C GLY A 199 2.41 19.28 4.92
N VAL A 200 1.88 18.09 4.71
CA VAL A 200 0.45 17.84 4.46
C VAL A 200 -0.16 16.97 5.54
N GLN A 201 -1.48 16.90 5.58
CA GLN A 201 -2.18 15.98 6.47
C GLN A 201 -3.03 14.98 5.67
N PRO A 202 -3.12 13.71 6.12
CA PRO A 202 -4.09 12.78 5.57
C PRO A 202 -5.51 13.32 5.68
N ARG A 203 -6.32 13.08 4.65
CA ARG A 203 -7.73 13.55 4.63
C ARG A 203 -8.72 12.44 4.95
N THR A 204 -8.32 11.21 4.76
CA THR A 204 -9.13 10.00 4.95
C THR A 204 -8.30 8.96 5.70
N MET A 205 -8.96 7.93 6.25
CA MET A 205 -8.25 6.80 6.82
C MET A 205 -8.76 5.49 6.23
N ARG A 206 -7.88 4.50 6.14
CA ARG A 206 -8.26 3.12 5.88
C ARG A 206 -7.72 2.25 7.01
N PRO A 207 -8.59 1.46 7.70
CA PRO A 207 -8.11 0.59 8.75
C PRO A 207 -7.36 -0.60 8.16
N PRO A 208 -6.20 -0.98 8.74
CA PRO A 208 -5.53 -2.23 8.40
C PRO A 208 -6.50 -3.41 8.41
N TYR A 209 -6.39 -4.27 7.38
CA TYR A 209 -7.26 -5.44 7.20
C TYR A 209 -8.76 -5.12 7.07
N GLY A 210 -9.17 -3.87 6.92
CA GLY A 210 -10.55 -3.43 7.01
C GLY A 210 -11.16 -3.54 8.41
N ALA A 211 -10.35 -3.82 9.42
CA ALA A 211 -10.79 -4.21 10.77
C ALA A 211 -10.93 -3.01 11.71
N LEU A 212 -12.14 -2.48 11.81
CA LEU A 212 -12.48 -1.35 12.68
C LEU A 212 -13.90 -1.53 13.25
N LEU A 213 -14.07 -1.30 14.55
CA LEU A 213 -15.39 -1.36 15.20
C LEU A 213 -16.26 -0.16 14.80
N GLN A 214 -17.57 -0.33 14.79
CA GLN A 214 -18.51 0.74 14.44
C GLN A 214 -18.32 1.96 15.36
N ARG A 215 -18.25 1.77 16.69
CA ARG A 215 -18.00 2.86 17.65
C ARG A 215 -16.68 3.59 17.40
N GLN A 216 -15.63 2.86 16.91
CA GLN A 216 -14.34 3.48 16.56
C GLN A 216 -14.49 4.37 15.33
N ARG A 217 -15.23 3.93 14.30
CA ARG A 217 -15.52 4.75 13.11
C ARG A 217 -16.19 6.06 13.47
N GLU A 218 -17.16 6.00 14.38
CA GLU A 218 -17.95 7.16 14.84
C GLU A 218 -17.05 8.21 15.50
N TRP A 219 -16.28 7.84 16.54
CA TRP A 219 -15.44 8.80 17.22
C TRP A 219 -14.24 9.28 16.36
N ILE A 220 -13.65 8.40 15.52
CA ILE A 220 -12.59 8.80 14.58
C ILE A 220 -13.11 9.89 13.64
N HIS A 221 -14.30 9.70 13.09
CA HIS A 221 -14.91 10.71 12.24
C HIS A 221 -15.23 12.01 13.03
N ALA A 222 -15.82 11.89 14.21
CA ALA A 222 -16.21 13.05 15.02
C ALA A 222 -15.00 13.88 15.48
N GLU A 223 -13.93 13.22 15.94
CA GLU A 223 -12.79 13.89 16.57
C GLU A 223 -11.65 14.19 15.58
N LEU A 224 -11.30 13.22 14.71
CA LEU A 224 -10.17 13.33 13.79
C LEU A 224 -10.60 13.77 12.38
N ARG A 225 -11.91 13.85 12.13
CA ARG A 225 -12.47 14.20 10.81
C ARG A 225 -12.05 13.25 9.68
N TYR A 226 -11.75 12.01 10.00
CA TYR A 226 -11.44 10.99 9.00
C TYR A 226 -12.69 10.18 8.62
N PRO A 227 -13.19 10.27 7.38
CA PRO A 227 -14.04 9.23 6.84
C PRO A 227 -13.25 7.92 6.73
N THR A 228 -13.92 6.81 7.04
CA THR A 228 -13.35 5.47 6.90
C THR A 228 -13.51 4.99 5.47
N ILE A 229 -12.42 4.67 4.79
CA ILE A 229 -12.43 4.24 3.41
C ILE A 229 -12.14 2.75 3.33
N MET A 230 -13.08 2.03 2.78
CA MET A 230 -12.98 0.62 2.40
C MET A 230 -12.73 0.52 0.89
N TRP A 231 -13.09 -0.60 0.28
CA TRP A 231 -12.96 -0.82 -1.16
C TRP A 231 -14.14 -1.64 -1.69
N SER A 232 -14.40 -1.53 -2.98
CA SER A 232 -15.37 -2.35 -3.71
C SER A 232 -14.70 -3.29 -4.71
N VAL A 233 -13.41 -3.10 -4.97
CA VAL A 233 -12.62 -3.99 -5.83
C VAL A 233 -11.37 -4.41 -5.06
N ASP A 234 -11.28 -5.73 -4.78
CA ASP A 234 -10.13 -6.37 -4.13
C ASP A 234 -9.51 -7.38 -5.11
N PRO A 235 -8.33 -7.09 -5.67
CA PRO A 235 -7.65 -8.03 -6.57
C PRO A 235 -6.99 -9.19 -5.83
N LEU A 236 -6.96 -9.19 -4.49
CA LEU A 236 -6.22 -10.13 -3.67
C LEU A 236 -4.72 -10.19 -4.05
N ASP A 237 -4.13 -9.05 -4.38
CA ASP A 237 -2.74 -8.92 -4.83
C ASP A 237 -1.74 -9.31 -3.74
N TRP A 238 -2.10 -9.12 -2.47
CA TRP A 238 -1.35 -9.55 -1.29
C TRP A 238 -1.13 -11.09 -1.26
N LYS A 239 -1.97 -11.88 -1.95
CA LYS A 239 -1.77 -13.33 -2.17
C LYS A 239 -0.74 -13.63 -3.27
N ARG A 240 -0.24 -12.61 -3.96
CA ARG A 240 0.73 -12.71 -5.07
C ARG A 240 0.30 -13.65 -6.20
N PRO A 241 -0.93 -13.52 -6.73
CA PRO A 241 -1.47 -14.44 -7.75
C PRO A 241 -0.82 -14.25 -9.13
N GLY A 242 0.07 -13.29 -9.29
CA GLY A 242 0.68 -12.88 -10.54
C GLY A 242 0.01 -11.66 -11.19
N ALA A 243 0.78 -10.93 -12.00
CA ALA A 243 0.37 -9.63 -12.55
C ALA A 243 -0.89 -9.72 -13.42
N SER A 244 -1.01 -10.73 -14.27
CA SER A 244 -2.17 -10.91 -15.16
C SER A 244 -3.46 -11.14 -14.39
N VAL A 245 -3.41 -11.88 -13.28
CA VAL A 245 -4.58 -12.13 -12.42
C VAL A 245 -5.01 -10.85 -11.70
N VAL A 246 -4.05 -10.07 -11.17
CA VAL A 246 -4.32 -8.75 -10.56
C VAL A 246 -5.00 -7.85 -11.57
N THR A 247 -4.44 -7.71 -12.77
CA THR A 247 -5.01 -6.92 -13.87
C THR A 247 -6.44 -7.36 -14.20
N SER A 248 -6.65 -8.65 -14.40
CA SER A 248 -7.97 -9.20 -14.77
C SER A 248 -9.01 -8.90 -13.71
N ARG A 249 -8.69 -9.09 -12.43
CA ARG A 249 -9.61 -8.82 -11.32
C ARG A 249 -9.96 -7.35 -11.18
N ILE A 250 -8.97 -6.46 -11.30
CA ILE A 250 -9.24 -5.02 -11.21
C ILE A 250 -10.09 -4.57 -12.42
N VAL A 251 -9.63 -4.86 -13.64
CA VAL A 251 -10.32 -4.38 -14.86
C VAL A 251 -11.71 -5.01 -15.01
N GLY A 252 -11.87 -6.28 -14.58
CA GLY A 252 -13.16 -6.97 -14.63
C GLY A 252 -14.12 -6.55 -13.51
N GLY A 253 -13.62 -6.25 -12.32
CA GLY A 253 -14.46 -5.91 -11.16
C GLY A 253 -14.80 -4.42 -11.03
N THR A 254 -14.17 -3.54 -11.81
CA THR A 254 -14.36 -2.09 -11.69
C THR A 254 -15.67 -1.65 -12.30
N THR A 255 -16.42 -0.85 -11.57
CA THR A 255 -17.65 -0.16 -11.98
C THR A 255 -17.54 1.32 -11.61
N PRO A 256 -18.37 2.23 -12.20
CA PRO A 256 -18.35 3.64 -11.83
C PRO A 256 -18.47 3.86 -10.31
N GLY A 257 -17.66 4.77 -9.80
CA GLY A 257 -17.59 5.07 -8.37
C GLY A 257 -16.80 4.06 -7.53
N ALA A 258 -16.16 3.07 -8.14
CA ALA A 258 -15.36 2.09 -7.43
C ALA A 258 -14.15 2.72 -6.72
N ILE A 259 -13.89 2.25 -5.50
CA ILE A 259 -12.64 2.44 -4.78
C ILE A 259 -11.88 1.11 -4.91
N ILE A 260 -10.72 1.15 -5.55
CA ILE A 260 -9.94 -0.02 -5.94
C ILE A 260 -8.77 -0.18 -4.97
N LEU A 261 -8.67 -1.35 -4.31
CA LEU A 261 -7.55 -1.70 -3.44
C LEU A 261 -6.39 -2.27 -4.26
N ALA A 262 -5.18 -1.88 -3.91
CA ALA A 262 -3.92 -2.52 -4.28
C ALA A 262 -2.84 -2.19 -3.23
N HIS A 263 -1.67 -2.85 -3.31
CA HIS A 263 -0.57 -2.63 -2.36
C HIS A 263 0.73 -2.35 -3.12
N ASP A 264 1.34 -1.19 -2.89
CA ASP A 264 2.57 -0.79 -3.59
C ASP A 264 3.85 -1.44 -3.02
N LEU A 265 3.73 -2.13 -1.90
CA LEU A 265 4.86 -2.88 -1.32
C LEU A 265 5.22 -4.14 -2.14
N HIS A 266 4.30 -4.68 -2.96
CA HIS A 266 4.52 -5.90 -3.74
C HIS A 266 4.92 -5.59 -5.18
N SER A 267 6.11 -6.06 -5.60
CA SER A 267 6.59 -5.84 -6.98
C SER A 267 5.63 -6.41 -8.03
N SER A 268 5.02 -7.59 -7.78
CA SER A 268 4.05 -8.19 -8.69
C SER A 268 2.79 -7.35 -8.90
N THR A 269 2.37 -6.59 -7.87
CA THR A 269 1.27 -5.63 -7.99
C THR A 269 1.68 -4.46 -8.86
N VAL A 270 2.87 -3.89 -8.62
CA VAL A 270 3.39 -2.78 -9.42
C VAL A 270 3.61 -3.20 -10.88
N ASP A 271 4.09 -4.42 -11.12
CA ASP A 271 4.27 -4.98 -12.47
C ASP A 271 2.91 -5.15 -13.21
N ALA A 272 1.81 -5.31 -12.49
CA ALA A 272 0.47 -5.36 -13.06
C ALA A 272 -0.08 -3.99 -13.49
N MET A 273 0.43 -2.88 -12.93
CA MET A 273 -0.19 -1.55 -13.07
C MET A 273 -0.22 -1.02 -14.49
N PRO A 274 0.81 -1.17 -15.36
CA PRO A 274 0.69 -0.67 -16.73
C PRO A 274 -0.53 -1.24 -17.46
N ALA A 275 -0.68 -2.55 -17.47
CA ALA A 275 -1.81 -3.21 -18.14
C ALA A 275 -3.17 -2.89 -17.47
N THR A 276 -3.17 -2.74 -16.14
CA THR A 276 -4.35 -2.42 -15.34
C THR A 276 -4.85 -1.00 -15.64
N LEU A 277 -3.97 -0.01 -15.56
CA LEU A 277 -4.31 1.40 -15.78
C LEU A 277 -4.76 1.61 -17.24
N ASP A 278 -4.02 1.06 -18.22
CA ASP A 278 -4.37 1.13 -19.63
C ASP A 278 -5.69 0.42 -19.91
N GLY A 279 -5.94 -0.71 -19.24
CA GLY A 279 -7.20 -1.45 -19.35
C GLY A 279 -8.41 -0.65 -18.86
N LEU A 280 -8.27 0.06 -17.75
CA LEU A 280 -9.32 0.93 -17.21
C LEU A 280 -9.52 2.18 -18.08
N LEU A 281 -8.44 2.81 -18.57
CA LEU A 281 -8.52 3.93 -19.50
C LEU A 281 -9.25 3.55 -20.80
N ARG A 282 -8.92 2.38 -21.38
CA ARG A 282 -9.64 1.88 -22.59
C ARG A 282 -11.12 1.62 -22.35
N LYS A 283 -11.53 1.31 -21.11
CA LYS A 283 -12.94 1.21 -20.72
C LYS A 283 -13.61 2.58 -20.48
N GLY A 284 -12.89 3.69 -20.65
CA GLY A 284 -13.40 5.04 -20.47
C GLY A 284 -13.43 5.53 -19.03
N TYR A 285 -12.81 4.81 -18.09
CA TYR A 285 -12.73 5.28 -16.70
C TYR A 285 -11.82 6.49 -16.56
N LYS A 286 -12.24 7.44 -15.71
CA LYS A 286 -11.51 8.63 -15.32
C LYS A 286 -11.03 8.46 -13.88
N PHE A 287 -9.74 8.67 -13.65
CA PHE A 287 -9.14 8.51 -12.32
C PHE A 287 -9.19 9.82 -11.53
N VAL A 288 -9.62 9.71 -10.28
CA VAL A 288 -9.64 10.79 -9.30
C VAL A 288 -9.13 10.28 -7.96
N THR A 289 -8.76 11.19 -7.06
CA THR A 289 -8.44 10.82 -5.68
C THR A 289 -9.71 10.45 -4.92
N VAL A 290 -9.56 9.75 -3.78
CA VAL A 290 -10.72 9.41 -2.94
C VAL A 290 -11.47 10.64 -2.49
N SER A 291 -10.79 11.68 -2.02
CA SER A 291 -11.47 12.93 -1.62
C SER A 291 -12.23 13.59 -2.77
N GLN A 292 -11.68 13.57 -3.98
CA GLN A 292 -12.39 14.07 -5.16
C GLN A 292 -13.62 13.21 -5.48
N LEU A 293 -13.50 11.88 -5.39
CA LEU A 293 -14.61 10.96 -5.62
C LEU A 293 -15.74 11.18 -4.59
N LEU A 294 -15.40 11.35 -3.32
CA LEU A 294 -16.36 11.65 -2.25
C LEU A 294 -17.08 13.00 -2.49
N ALA A 295 -16.34 14.01 -2.94
CA ALA A 295 -16.92 15.32 -3.25
C ALA A 295 -17.93 15.28 -4.41
N MET A 296 -17.81 14.34 -5.35
CA MET A 296 -18.78 14.17 -6.45
C MET A 296 -20.12 13.62 -5.97
N ALA A 297 -20.15 12.83 -4.91
CA ALA A 297 -21.41 12.35 -4.32
C ALA A 297 -22.24 13.46 -3.68
N ALA A 298 -21.60 14.59 -3.32
CA ALA A 298 -22.19 15.74 -2.70
C ALA A 298 -22.98 16.63 -3.66
N GLN A 299 -22.68 16.52 -4.95
CA GLN A 299 -23.35 17.36 -5.93
C GLN A 299 -24.69 16.72 -6.34
N PRO A 300 -25.84 17.43 -6.20
CA PRO A 300 -27.08 16.94 -6.79
C PRO A 300 -26.84 16.74 -8.29
N ALA A 301 -27.40 15.65 -8.83
CA ALA A 301 -27.39 15.43 -10.28
C ALA A 301 -27.86 16.73 -10.96
N PRO A 302 -27.20 17.19 -12.05
CA PRO A 302 -27.70 18.33 -12.80
C PRO A 302 -29.15 18.04 -13.17
N GLY A 303 -30.05 18.91 -12.70
CA GLY A 303 -31.46 18.82 -13.02
C GLY A 303 -31.63 18.75 -14.55
N PRO A 304 -32.70 18.12 -15.05
CA PRO A 304 -32.93 18.07 -16.48
C PRO A 304 -32.85 19.50 -17.02
N ILE A 305 -32.00 19.69 -18.03
CA ILE A 305 -31.91 20.96 -18.76
C ILE A 305 -33.34 21.23 -19.26
N ALA A 306 -34.01 22.27 -18.73
CA ALA A 306 -35.29 22.69 -19.24
C ALA A 306 -35.09 22.96 -20.73
N ALA A 307 -35.69 22.12 -21.56
CA ALA A 307 -35.74 22.37 -22.98
C ALA A 307 -36.43 23.72 -23.14
N GLY A 308 -35.66 24.71 -23.58
CA GLY A 308 -36.17 26.04 -23.84
C GLY A 308 -37.37 26.02 -24.79
N GLN A 309 -38.41 26.66 -24.33
CA GLN A 309 -39.55 27.03 -25.17
C GLN A 309 -39.12 28.05 -26.22
#